data_e131f0b678fe7fb41abea411f43ec0de
#
_entry.id   e131f0b678fe7fb41abea411f43ec0de
#
_cell.length_a   1.000
_cell.length_b   1.000
_cell.length_c   1.000
_cell.angle_alpha   90.00
_cell.angle_beta   90.00
_cell.angle_gamma   90.00
#
_symmetry.space_group_name_H-M   'P 1'
#
loop_
_entity.id
_entity.type
_entity.pdbx_description
1 polymer ?
#
loop_
_entity_poly.entity_id
_entity_poly.type
_entity_poly.pdbx_seq_one_letter_code
_entity_poly.pdbx_strand_id
1 'polypeptide(L)'
;MDSEELEFEWDEAKARTNLKKHRVSFLTASAIFLNERLERIDDRKEYAELRWIALGRVESEVYRVVYTWRDENLVRLISAQKASKDEREIYYRETSS
;
A
#
# COMPACT_ATOMS: atom_id res chain seq x y z
N MET A 1 -11.94 -4.89 -24.30
CA MET A 1 -11.15 -5.41 -23.29
C MET A 1 -11.50 -4.86 -21.96
N ASP A 2 -11.67 -5.70 -21.10
CA ASP A 2 -12.07 -5.31 -19.84
C ASP A 2 -10.96 -4.99 -19.01
N SER A 3 -10.97 -3.88 -18.42
CA SER A 3 -10.02 -3.62 -17.42
C SER A 3 -10.62 -4.12 -16.17
N GLU A 4 -9.96 -5.01 -15.55
CA GLU A 4 -10.43 -5.52 -14.32
C GLU A 4 -10.11 -4.51 -13.25
N GLU A 5 -11.11 -4.10 -12.55
CA GLU A 5 -10.93 -3.15 -11.48
C GLU A 5 -10.51 -3.86 -10.23
N LEU A 6 -9.55 -3.30 -9.52
CA LEU A 6 -9.15 -3.85 -8.25
C LEU A 6 -10.20 -3.55 -7.20
N GLU A 7 -10.42 -4.51 -6.33
CA GLU A 7 -11.26 -4.35 -5.17
C GLU A 7 -10.37 -4.41 -3.94
N PHE A 8 -10.81 -3.73 -2.89
CA PHE A 8 -10.02 -3.63 -1.68
C PHE A 8 -10.84 -4.04 -0.49
N GLU A 9 -10.19 -4.67 0.46
CA GLU A 9 -10.82 -5.03 1.72
C GLU A 9 -9.84 -4.80 2.84
N TRP A 10 -10.33 -4.77 4.05
CA TRP A 10 -9.50 -4.67 5.24
C TRP A 10 -10.33 -4.98 6.46
N ASP A 11 -9.63 -5.21 7.55
CA ASP A 11 -10.24 -5.41 8.87
C ASP A 11 -10.56 -4.03 9.44
N GLU A 12 -11.81 -3.79 9.84
CA GLU A 12 -12.21 -2.47 10.29
C GLU A 12 -11.51 -2.04 11.58
N ALA A 13 -11.25 -2.99 12.47
CA ALA A 13 -10.54 -2.66 13.70
C ALA A 13 -9.11 -2.22 13.39
N LYS A 14 -8.47 -2.92 12.45
CA LYS A 14 -7.12 -2.53 12.04
C LYS A 14 -7.10 -1.20 11.33
N ALA A 15 -8.14 -0.91 10.55
CA ALA A 15 -8.24 0.37 9.87
C ALA A 15 -8.33 1.51 10.88
N ARG A 16 -9.13 1.33 11.94
CA ARG A 16 -9.25 2.35 12.97
C ARG A 16 -7.94 2.55 13.71
N THR A 17 -7.26 1.46 14.05
CA THR A 17 -5.97 1.55 14.74
C THR A 17 -4.94 2.22 13.86
N ASN A 18 -4.93 1.88 12.57
CA ASN A 18 -3.99 2.47 11.63
C ASN A 18 -4.22 3.97 11.50
N LEU A 19 -5.48 4.38 11.39
CA LEU A 19 -5.81 5.79 11.26
C LEU A 19 -5.39 6.57 12.51
N LYS A 20 -5.61 5.98 13.67
CA LYS A 20 -5.25 6.62 14.93
C LYS A 20 -3.73 6.74 15.06
N LYS A 21 -3.01 5.69 14.68
CA LYS A 21 -1.57 5.63 14.86
C LYS A 21 -0.81 6.40 13.80
N HIS A 22 -1.22 6.29 12.56
CA HIS A 22 -0.46 6.84 11.43
C HIS A 22 -1.18 7.98 10.72
N ARG A 23 -2.43 8.25 11.07
CA ARG A 23 -3.25 9.32 10.46
C ARG A 23 -3.47 9.10 8.97
N VAL A 24 -3.47 7.84 8.55
CA VAL A 24 -3.68 7.48 7.15
C VAL A 24 -4.83 6.47 7.11
N SER A 25 -5.86 6.78 6.31
CA SER A 25 -6.97 5.85 6.15
C SER A 25 -6.60 4.82 5.09
N PHE A 26 -7.18 3.63 5.20
CA PHE A 26 -6.97 2.61 4.19
C PHE A 26 -7.60 3.02 2.86
N LEU A 27 -8.67 3.80 2.91
CA LEU A 27 -9.27 4.28 1.67
C LEU A 27 -8.28 5.16 0.90
N THR A 28 -7.63 6.10 1.59
CA THR A 28 -6.61 6.94 0.96
C THR A 28 -5.48 6.06 0.43
N ALA A 29 -5.02 5.11 1.24
CA ALA A 29 -3.90 4.27 0.85
C ALA A 29 -4.21 3.42 -0.37
N SER A 30 -5.46 2.99 -0.54
CA SER A 30 -5.83 2.17 -1.70
C SER A 30 -5.60 2.90 -3.00
N ALA A 31 -5.59 4.23 -2.99
CA ALA A 31 -5.41 4.99 -4.21
C ALA A 31 -4.00 4.92 -4.77
N ILE A 32 -3.02 4.38 -4.02
CA ILE A 32 -1.69 4.21 -4.60
C ILE A 32 -1.72 3.26 -5.78
N PHE A 33 -2.74 2.40 -5.85
CA PHE A 33 -2.84 1.42 -6.93
C PHE A 33 -3.27 2.06 -8.25
N LEU A 34 -3.60 3.34 -8.24
CA LEU A 34 -3.88 4.09 -9.46
C LEU A 34 -2.63 4.68 -10.08
N ASN A 35 -1.52 4.64 -9.38
CA ASN A 35 -0.27 5.24 -9.82
C ASN A 35 0.83 4.20 -9.82
N GLU A 36 1.99 4.62 -10.31
CA GLU A 36 3.16 3.75 -10.31
C GLU A 36 3.59 3.42 -8.89
N ARG A 37 3.98 2.18 -8.67
CA ARG A 37 4.38 1.70 -7.34
C ARG A 37 5.72 1.02 -7.43
N LEU A 38 6.47 1.10 -6.33
CA LEU A 38 7.63 0.23 -6.11
C LEU A 38 7.18 -0.83 -5.12
N GLU A 39 7.39 -2.09 -5.45
CA GLU A 39 6.87 -3.19 -4.64
C GLU A 39 7.95 -4.19 -4.34
N ARG A 40 7.89 -4.78 -3.14
CA ARG A 40 8.73 -5.90 -2.80
C ARG A 40 8.00 -6.79 -1.82
N ILE A 41 8.48 -8.02 -1.71
CA ILE A 41 7.90 -8.95 -0.75
C ILE A 41 8.32 -8.52 0.66
N ASP A 42 7.37 -8.60 1.59
CA ASP A 42 7.62 -8.29 2.99
C ASP A 42 8.12 -9.55 3.67
N ASP A 43 9.43 -9.65 3.83
CA ASP A 43 10.04 -10.83 4.43
C ASP A 43 10.57 -10.56 5.83
N ARG A 44 10.04 -9.51 6.50
CA ARG A 44 10.53 -9.14 7.83
C ARG A 44 10.29 -10.25 8.86
N LYS A 45 9.29 -11.09 8.63
CA LYS A 45 9.06 -12.26 9.44
C LYS A 45 8.20 -13.23 8.65
N GLU A 46 7.98 -14.41 9.21
CA GLU A 46 7.15 -15.40 8.54
C GLU A 46 5.69 -15.07 8.81
N TYR A 47 4.94 -14.87 7.74
CA TYR A 47 3.52 -14.60 7.83
C TYR A 47 2.77 -15.81 7.29
N ALA A 48 1.51 -15.95 7.72
CA ALA A 48 0.67 -17.01 7.21
C ALA A 48 0.37 -16.84 5.73
N GLU A 49 0.43 -15.60 5.25
CA GLU A 49 0.19 -15.31 3.83
C GLU A 49 1.36 -14.49 3.30
N LEU A 50 1.50 -14.48 1.98
CA LEU A 50 2.52 -13.67 1.34
C LEU A 50 2.12 -12.21 1.40
N ARG A 51 2.99 -11.36 1.92
CA ARG A 51 2.72 -9.93 2.06
C ARG A 51 3.69 -9.15 1.21
N TRP A 52 3.21 -7.99 0.76
CA TRP A 52 3.98 -7.06 -0.06
C TRP A 52 4.04 -5.71 0.62
N ILE A 53 5.14 -5.00 0.38
CA ILE A 53 5.29 -3.61 0.79
C ILE A 53 5.39 -2.79 -0.49
N ALA A 54 4.57 -1.75 -0.60
CA ALA A 54 4.63 -0.86 -1.75
C ALA A 54 4.86 0.57 -1.30
N LEU A 55 5.62 1.29 -2.08
CA LEU A 55 5.69 2.74 -2.00
C LEU A 55 4.89 3.26 -3.18
N GLY A 56 3.93 4.12 -2.92
CA GLY A 56 3.09 4.66 -3.97
C GLY A 56 2.64 6.07 -3.63
N ARG A 57 2.22 6.80 -4.65
CA ARG A 57 1.88 8.19 -4.51
C ARG A 57 0.38 8.39 -4.64
N VAL A 58 -0.16 9.23 -3.78
CA VAL A 58 -1.51 9.75 -3.93
C VAL A 58 -1.37 11.26 -3.91
N GLU A 59 -1.66 11.89 -5.04
CA GLU A 59 -1.42 13.31 -5.21
C GLU A 59 0.05 13.60 -4.94
N SER A 60 0.37 14.42 -3.97
CA SER A 60 1.77 14.77 -3.71
C SER A 60 2.39 13.98 -2.56
N GLU A 61 1.64 13.06 -1.97
CA GLU A 61 2.12 12.34 -0.80
C GLU A 61 2.49 10.91 -1.17
N VAL A 62 3.63 10.43 -0.69
CA VAL A 62 4.04 9.05 -0.90
C VAL A 62 3.71 8.26 0.36
N TYR A 63 3.10 7.08 0.17
CA TYR A 63 2.70 6.21 1.27
C TYR A 63 3.43 4.89 1.18
N ARG A 64 3.64 4.30 2.34
CA ARG A 64 4.15 2.94 2.46
C ARG A 64 2.99 2.07 2.89
N VAL A 65 2.64 1.09 2.07
CA VAL A 65 1.45 0.29 2.28
C VAL A 65 1.85 -1.18 2.29
N VAL A 66 1.36 -1.90 3.31
CA VAL A 66 1.55 -3.35 3.40
C VAL A 66 0.22 -4.00 3.05
N TYR A 67 0.27 -5.00 2.20
CA TYR A 67 -0.96 -5.63 1.71
C TYR A 67 -0.67 -7.07 1.28
N THR A 68 -1.75 -7.80 1.03
CA THR A 68 -1.66 -9.13 0.47
C THR A 68 -2.72 -9.27 -0.62
N TRP A 69 -2.46 -10.14 -1.60
CA TRP A 69 -3.44 -10.45 -2.65
C TRP A 69 -4.32 -11.59 -2.15
N ARG A 70 -5.64 -11.36 -2.16
CA ARG A 70 -6.58 -12.40 -1.77
C ARG A 70 -7.04 -13.21 -2.97
N ASP A 71 -7.07 -12.57 -4.13
CA ASP A 71 -7.21 -13.24 -5.42
C ASP A 71 -6.69 -12.25 -6.47
N GLU A 72 -6.90 -12.54 -7.75
CA GLU A 72 -6.25 -11.73 -8.79
C GLU A 72 -6.74 -10.28 -8.81
N ASN A 73 -7.91 -10.00 -8.26
CA ASN A 73 -8.43 -8.64 -8.28
C ASN A 73 -8.69 -8.06 -6.89
N LEU A 74 -8.43 -8.80 -5.85
CA LEU A 74 -8.77 -8.38 -4.49
C LEU A 74 -7.53 -8.20 -3.64
N VAL A 75 -7.32 -6.98 -3.18
CA VAL A 75 -6.19 -6.59 -2.35
C VAL A 75 -6.69 -6.39 -0.93
N ARG A 76 -6.03 -7.04 0.03
CA ARG A 76 -6.34 -6.82 1.44
C ARG A 76 -5.27 -5.93 2.04
N LEU A 77 -5.68 -4.74 2.50
CA LEU A 77 -4.74 -3.80 3.11
C LEU A 77 -4.49 -4.19 4.56
N ILE A 78 -3.23 -4.09 4.98
CA ILE A 78 -2.82 -4.51 6.30
C ILE A 78 -2.34 -3.33 7.13
N SER A 79 -1.54 -2.44 6.53
CA SER A 79 -1.12 -1.23 7.21
C SER A 79 -0.74 -0.17 6.17
N ALA A 80 -0.78 1.09 6.59
CA ALA A 80 -0.45 2.20 5.71
C ALA A 80 0.07 3.35 6.54
N GLN A 81 1.14 3.99 6.05
CA GLN A 81 1.70 5.16 6.71
C GLN A 81 2.38 6.01 5.67
N LYS A 82 2.65 7.25 6.01
CA LYS A 82 3.40 8.10 5.12
C LYS A 82 4.81 7.56 5.01
N ALA A 83 5.37 7.64 3.81
CA ALA A 83 6.74 7.20 3.59
C ALA A 83 7.70 8.11 4.34
N SER A 84 8.82 7.54 4.78
CA SER A 84 9.88 8.33 5.38
C SER A 84 10.54 9.18 4.30
N LYS A 85 11.40 10.09 4.72
CA LYS A 85 12.14 10.92 3.77
C LYS A 85 12.94 10.05 2.81
N ASP A 86 13.66 9.06 3.36
CA ASP A 86 14.47 8.19 2.53
C ASP A 86 13.62 7.40 1.56
N GLU A 87 12.46 6.92 2.01
CA GLU A 87 11.56 6.16 1.14
C GLU A 87 11.01 7.03 0.03
N ARG A 88 10.67 8.29 0.35
CA ARG A 88 10.21 9.21 -0.70
C ARG A 88 11.28 9.45 -1.75
N GLU A 89 12.53 9.59 -1.31
CA GLU A 89 13.63 9.81 -2.24
C GLU A 89 13.82 8.60 -3.14
N ILE A 90 13.74 7.40 -2.57
CA ILE A 90 13.83 6.19 -3.36
C ILE A 90 12.69 6.12 -4.36
N TYR A 91 11.47 6.42 -3.92
CA TYR A 91 10.32 6.37 -4.79
C TYR A 91 10.50 7.26 -6.01
N TYR A 92 10.87 8.53 -5.77
CA TYR A 92 11.01 9.47 -6.88
C TYR A 92 12.19 9.13 -7.77
N ARG A 93 13.27 8.65 -7.20
CA ARG A 93 14.43 8.26 -7.99
C ARG A 93 14.12 7.10 -8.91
N GLU A 94 13.37 6.12 -8.40
CA GLU A 94 13.11 4.91 -9.16
C GLU A 94 11.93 5.03 -10.12
N THR A 95 11.03 5.98 -9.88
CA THR A 95 9.86 6.13 -10.75
C THR A 95 9.95 7.33 -11.68
N SER A 96 10.88 8.25 -11.44
CA SER A 96 11.07 9.39 -12.34
C SER A 96 11.79 8.94 -13.59
N SER A 97 11.38 9.46 -14.68
CA SER A 97 12.08 9.14 -15.93
C SER A 97 12.64 10.39 -16.55
#